data_bcbe0d1bfce244dec8dfd123f639a480
#
_entry.id   bcbe0d1bfce244dec8dfd123f639a480
#
_cell.length_a   1.000
_cell.length_b   1.000
_cell.length_c   1.000
_cell.angle_alpha   90.00
_cell.angle_beta   90.00
_cell.angle_gamma   90.00
#
_symmetry.space_group_name_H-M   'P 1'
#
loop_
_entity.id
_entity.type
_entity.pdbx_description
1 polymer ?
#
loop_
_entity_poly.entity_id
_entity_poly.type
_entity_poly.pdbx_seq_one_letter_code
_entity_poly.pdbx_strand_id
1 'polypeptide(L)'
;MCIRDRYGTPYFSNYINSDMQPSDVRSMCCRLRLDLRELRKKTGGFFGSGESTGSVGVVTINMPRIAYLSANKDEFYARLNHMMDIAARSLKIKRGVITKLLNEGLYPYTKRYLGTFENHFSTIGLIGMNEVGLNANWLRADMSDPRTQEFTKEVLNHMRERLSDYQEQYGDLYNLEATPAESTTYRLAKHDRKRWPGIKTAGKPGDTPYYTNSSHLPVDYTVDIFDALDIQDELQTLYTSGTVFHAFLGEKLPDWKAAASLVRTIASNYKLPYYTLSPTYSICKEHGYLAGEVKVCPHCGAKTEVYSRITGYYRPVQNWNDGKLQEYANRTEYDIAHSSLKRPTRSVVTLSNFAEEVDVKVEQPQNIKYLFTTKTCPNCKLVKEYLKNVPYVTIDAEENMELARRYGVMQAPTLVVVNGDSHKKYVNASNIKKYVDQLTLVGVE
;
A
#
# COMPACT_ATOMS: atom_id res chain seq x y z
N MET A 1 -14.74 23.21 1.33
CA MET A 1 -13.75 22.98 2.41
C MET A 1 -13.46 21.51 2.51
N CYS A 2 -12.23 21.10 2.29
CA CYS A 2 -11.86 19.69 2.23
C CYS A 2 -11.61 19.14 3.64
N ILE A 3 -12.08 17.93 3.94
CA ILE A 3 -11.77 17.21 5.19
C ILE A 3 -10.25 17.17 5.43
N ARG A 4 -9.47 17.04 4.36
CA ARG A 4 -8.01 17.10 4.36
C ARG A 4 -7.46 18.34 5.08
N ASP A 5 -8.01 19.52 4.79
CA ASP A 5 -7.47 20.80 5.27
C ASP A 5 -7.86 21.07 6.73
N ARG A 6 -8.99 20.50 7.15
CA ARG A 6 -9.54 20.79 8.49
C ARG A 6 -9.15 19.75 9.53
N TYR A 7 -9.06 18.47 9.15
CA TYR A 7 -8.91 17.37 10.12
C TYR A 7 -7.65 16.52 9.91
N GLY A 8 -6.91 16.71 8.81
CA GLY A 8 -5.70 15.93 8.52
C GLY A 8 -5.91 14.40 8.47
N THR A 9 -7.14 13.97 8.20
CA THR A 9 -7.53 12.56 8.30
C THR A 9 -7.26 11.71 7.08
N PRO A 10 -7.15 12.27 5.83
CA PRO A 10 -7.01 11.41 4.65
C PRO A 10 -5.66 10.72 4.59
N TYR A 11 -5.69 9.54 3.97
CA TYR A 11 -4.52 8.81 3.49
C TYR A 11 -4.32 9.12 2.01
N PHE A 12 -3.07 9.11 1.58
CA PHE A 12 -2.69 9.34 0.20
C PHE A 12 -2.10 8.07 -0.39
N SER A 13 -2.74 7.53 -1.44
CA SER A 13 -2.18 6.48 -2.27
C SER A 13 -1.40 7.09 -3.42
N ASN A 14 -0.15 6.65 -3.58
CA ASN A 14 0.72 7.16 -4.63
C ASN A 14 0.56 6.31 -5.90
N TYR A 15 -0.03 6.88 -6.93
CA TYR A 15 -0.13 6.29 -8.28
C TYR A 15 0.66 7.08 -9.33
N ILE A 16 1.45 8.07 -8.90
CA ILE A 16 2.23 8.93 -9.80
C ILE A 16 3.60 8.31 -10.07
N ASN A 17 4.35 7.99 -9.00
CA ASN A 17 5.72 7.47 -9.11
C ASN A 17 5.87 6.06 -8.51
N SER A 18 4.80 5.44 -8.04
CA SER A 18 4.82 4.05 -7.60
C SER A 18 4.54 3.10 -8.77
N ASP A 19 4.91 1.85 -8.61
CA ASP A 19 4.64 0.77 -9.57
C ASP A 19 3.19 0.26 -9.54
N MET A 20 2.30 0.96 -8.82
CA MET A 20 0.92 0.56 -8.61
C MET A 20 -0.06 1.24 -9.54
N GLN A 21 -1.03 0.46 -9.99
CA GLN A 21 -2.22 0.97 -10.65
C GLN A 21 -3.41 1.01 -9.67
N PRO A 22 -4.36 1.95 -9.82
CA PRO A 22 -5.55 2.00 -8.97
C PRO A 22 -6.36 0.70 -8.96
N SER A 23 -6.30 -0.07 -10.05
CA SER A 23 -6.94 -1.38 -10.17
C SER A 23 -6.27 -2.49 -9.36
N ASP A 24 -4.99 -2.31 -8.97
CA ASP A 24 -4.19 -3.31 -8.28
C ASP A 24 -4.32 -3.24 -6.76
N VAL A 25 -5.08 -2.26 -6.28
CA VAL A 25 -5.16 -1.96 -4.86
C VAL A 25 -6.58 -2.11 -4.37
N ARG A 26 -6.74 -2.81 -3.24
CA ARG A 26 -7.94 -2.77 -2.42
C ARG A 26 -7.56 -2.31 -1.03
N SER A 27 -8.40 -1.47 -0.46
CA SER A 27 -8.27 -1.08 0.93
C SER A 27 -8.97 -2.12 1.78
N MET A 28 -8.26 -2.63 2.78
CA MET A 28 -8.80 -3.53 3.76
C MET A 28 -8.55 -2.95 5.14
N CYS A 29 -9.62 -2.84 5.95
CA CYS A 29 -9.54 -2.40 7.34
C CYS A 29 -8.62 -1.18 7.53
N CYS A 30 -8.15 -0.89 8.72
CA CYS A 30 -7.36 0.30 9.07
C CYS A 30 -6.08 0.51 8.23
N ARG A 31 -6.14 0.85 6.92
CA ARG A 31 -5.00 1.17 6.03
C ARG A 31 -4.25 -0.01 5.39
N LEU A 32 -4.79 -1.21 5.44
CA LEU A 32 -4.16 -2.31 4.71
C LEU A 32 -4.43 -2.17 3.21
N ARG A 33 -3.38 -1.82 2.49
CA ARG A 33 -3.33 -1.99 1.06
C ARG A 33 -3.06 -3.47 0.78
N LEU A 34 -3.88 -4.09 -0.05
CA LEU A 34 -3.60 -5.40 -0.61
C LEU A 34 -3.07 -5.22 -2.04
N ASP A 35 -1.90 -5.75 -2.30
CA ASP A 35 -1.37 -5.87 -3.65
C ASP A 35 -2.04 -7.09 -4.33
N LEU A 36 -2.81 -6.82 -5.37
CA LEU A 36 -3.58 -7.85 -6.07
C LEU A 36 -2.80 -8.52 -7.21
N ARG A 37 -1.55 -8.16 -7.44
CA ARG A 37 -0.77 -8.74 -8.56
C ARG A 37 -0.64 -10.26 -8.44
N GLU A 38 -0.40 -10.78 -7.23
CA GLU A 38 -0.35 -12.23 -6.99
C GLU A 38 -1.71 -12.90 -7.16
N LEU A 39 -2.79 -12.25 -6.72
CA LEU A 39 -4.14 -12.77 -6.93
C LEU A 39 -4.48 -12.89 -8.42
N ARG A 40 -4.08 -11.93 -9.23
CA ARG A 40 -4.28 -11.97 -10.68
C ARG A 40 -3.51 -13.09 -11.36
N LYS A 41 -2.27 -13.35 -10.94
CA LYS A 41 -1.49 -14.48 -11.45
C LYS A 41 -2.20 -15.81 -11.19
N LYS A 42 -2.77 -16.00 -10.00
CA LYS A 42 -3.48 -17.21 -9.62
C LYS A 42 -4.81 -17.41 -10.38
N THR A 43 -5.55 -16.34 -10.60
CA THR A 43 -6.90 -16.42 -11.16
C THR A 43 -6.96 -16.36 -12.68
N GLY A 44 -5.85 -16.04 -13.37
CA GLY A 44 -5.79 -15.92 -14.83
C GLY A 44 -6.81 -14.92 -15.42
N GLY A 45 -7.51 -14.16 -14.57
CA GLY A 45 -8.67 -13.38 -14.92
C GLY A 45 -8.46 -11.88 -14.86
N PHE A 46 -8.81 -11.21 -15.95
CA PHE A 46 -8.74 -9.77 -16.11
C PHE A 46 -9.87 -9.03 -15.35
N PHE A 47 -10.98 -9.71 -15.06
CA PHE A 47 -12.19 -9.10 -14.48
C PHE A 47 -12.72 -9.89 -13.26
N GLY A 48 -12.98 -9.17 -12.16
CA GLY A 48 -13.75 -9.67 -11.02
C GLY A 48 -12.96 -10.38 -9.90
N SER A 49 -11.69 -10.73 -10.09
CA SER A 49 -10.93 -11.49 -9.09
C SER A 49 -10.54 -10.69 -7.84
N GLY A 50 -10.57 -9.34 -7.91
CA GLY A 50 -10.20 -8.47 -6.79
C GLY A 50 -11.36 -8.05 -5.89
N GLU A 51 -12.60 -8.38 -6.20
CA GLU A 51 -13.78 -7.88 -5.47
C GLU A 51 -14.06 -8.65 -4.18
N SER A 52 -13.65 -9.91 -4.09
CA SER A 52 -13.87 -10.80 -2.94
C SER A 52 -12.58 -11.19 -2.25
N THR A 53 -11.73 -10.21 -1.92
CA THR A 53 -10.45 -10.43 -1.24
C THR A 53 -10.42 -9.85 0.17
N GLY A 54 -9.49 -10.34 0.98
CA GLY A 54 -9.27 -9.89 2.34
C GLY A 54 -8.09 -10.63 2.98
N SER A 55 -8.07 -10.76 4.30
CA SER A 55 -7.11 -11.59 5.02
C SER A 55 -7.81 -12.56 5.96
N VAL A 56 -7.35 -13.81 5.98
CA VAL A 56 -7.82 -14.81 6.94
C VAL A 56 -7.21 -14.62 8.33
N GLY A 57 -6.11 -13.92 8.40
CA GLY A 57 -5.43 -13.58 9.66
C GLY A 57 -4.02 -13.10 9.45
N VAL A 58 -3.48 -12.48 10.50
CA VAL A 58 -2.13 -11.91 10.54
C VAL A 58 -1.34 -12.58 11.65
N VAL A 59 -0.09 -12.97 11.36
CA VAL A 59 0.90 -13.38 12.36
C VAL A 59 2.07 -12.41 12.29
N THR A 60 2.41 -11.77 13.41
CA THR A 60 3.50 -10.80 13.49
C THR A 60 4.72 -11.41 14.17
N ILE A 61 5.87 -11.36 13.50
CA ILE A 61 7.13 -11.89 13.99
C ILE A 61 7.87 -10.84 14.82
N ASN A 62 8.37 -11.25 15.98
CA ASN A 62 9.21 -10.45 16.86
C ASN A 62 10.68 -10.52 16.40
N MET A 63 11.08 -9.61 15.52
CA MET A 63 12.41 -9.61 14.91
C MET A 63 13.53 -9.24 15.90
N PRO A 64 13.36 -8.28 16.83
CA PRO A 64 14.38 -7.94 17.84
C PRO A 64 14.80 -9.13 18.69
N ARG A 65 13.84 -9.99 19.10
CA ARG A 65 14.14 -11.19 19.87
C ARG A 65 14.99 -12.17 19.06
N ILE A 66 14.68 -12.36 17.79
CA ILE A 66 15.46 -13.24 16.91
C ILE A 66 16.90 -12.72 16.81
N ALA A 67 17.09 -11.43 16.57
CA ALA A 67 18.40 -10.80 16.48
C ALA A 67 19.20 -10.94 17.78
N TYR A 68 18.58 -10.67 18.93
CA TYR A 68 19.21 -10.77 20.24
C TYR A 68 19.70 -12.19 20.56
N LEU A 69 18.93 -13.19 20.15
CA LEU A 69 19.24 -14.61 20.40
C LEU A 69 20.16 -15.24 19.38
N SER A 70 20.58 -14.52 18.33
CA SER A 70 21.40 -15.02 17.23
C SER A 70 22.83 -14.51 17.36
N ALA A 71 23.79 -15.41 17.25
CA ALA A 71 25.21 -15.05 17.28
C ALA A 71 25.70 -14.43 15.97
N ASN A 72 25.08 -14.78 14.85
CA ASN A 72 25.44 -14.35 13.49
C ASN A 72 24.22 -14.33 12.54
N LYS A 73 24.45 -13.89 11.29
CA LYS A 73 23.43 -13.84 10.24
C LYS A 73 22.79 -15.21 9.95
N ASP A 74 23.57 -16.26 9.88
CA ASP A 74 23.06 -17.59 9.52
C ASP A 74 22.10 -18.12 10.58
N GLU A 75 22.44 -17.96 11.85
CA GLU A 75 21.56 -18.32 12.96
C GLU A 75 20.29 -17.45 12.96
N PHE A 76 20.40 -16.17 12.62
CA PHE A 76 19.25 -15.29 12.50
C PHE A 76 18.28 -15.80 11.42
N TYR A 77 18.76 -16.12 10.23
CA TYR A 77 17.91 -16.65 9.16
C TYR A 77 17.35 -18.04 9.48
N ALA A 78 18.10 -18.90 10.14
CA ALA A 78 17.59 -20.19 10.58
C ALA A 78 16.42 -20.04 11.56
N ARG A 79 16.54 -19.13 12.53
CA ARG A 79 15.46 -18.81 13.48
C ARG A 79 14.27 -18.12 12.81
N LEU A 80 14.53 -17.20 11.91
CA LEU A 80 13.49 -16.51 11.13
C LEU A 80 12.68 -17.51 10.30
N ASN A 81 13.36 -18.40 9.56
CA ASN A 81 12.73 -19.45 8.77
C ASN A 81 11.84 -20.35 9.63
N HIS A 82 12.34 -20.79 10.76
CA HIS A 82 11.57 -21.60 11.70
C HIS A 82 10.30 -20.87 12.18
N MET A 83 10.39 -19.57 12.52
CA MET A 83 9.23 -18.79 12.93
C MET A 83 8.25 -18.55 11.78
N MET A 84 8.73 -18.36 10.56
CA MET A 84 7.90 -18.24 9.36
C MET A 84 7.16 -19.56 9.05
N ASP A 85 7.81 -20.71 9.19
CA ASP A 85 7.18 -22.01 9.01
C ASP A 85 6.03 -22.24 10.01
N ILE A 86 6.25 -21.88 11.27
CA ILE A 86 5.20 -21.93 12.30
C ILE A 86 4.05 -20.99 11.94
N ALA A 87 4.35 -19.76 11.52
CA ALA A 87 3.35 -18.77 11.14
C ALA A 87 2.51 -19.24 9.93
N ALA A 88 3.17 -19.73 8.89
CA ALA A 88 2.49 -20.22 7.68
C ALA A 88 1.59 -21.42 7.99
N ARG A 89 2.08 -22.39 8.77
CA ARG A 89 1.29 -23.54 9.23
C ARG A 89 0.09 -23.13 10.08
N SER A 90 0.29 -22.19 11.00
CA SER A 90 -0.78 -21.67 11.86
C SER A 90 -1.88 -21.01 11.02
N LEU A 91 -1.52 -20.21 10.02
CA LEU A 91 -2.46 -19.58 9.11
C LEU A 91 -3.19 -20.59 8.22
N LYS A 92 -2.51 -21.66 7.77
CA LYS A 92 -3.15 -22.77 7.04
C LYS A 92 -4.20 -23.48 7.89
N ILE A 93 -3.89 -23.78 9.15
CA ILE A 93 -4.84 -24.39 10.09
C ILE A 93 -6.03 -23.45 10.32
N LYS A 94 -5.78 -22.17 10.57
CA LYS A 94 -6.81 -21.15 10.75
C LYS A 94 -7.74 -21.07 9.54
N ARG A 95 -7.18 -21.04 8.33
CA ARG A 95 -7.96 -21.03 7.07
C ARG A 95 -8.90 -22.25 7.00
N GLY A 96 -8.40 -23.43 7.31
CA GLY A 96 -9.24 -24.65 7.36
C GLY A 96 -10.40 -24.53 8.33
N VAL A 97 -10.13 -24.06 9.55
CA VAL A 97 -11.16 -23.85 10.58
C VAL A 97 -12.22 -22.85 10.15
N ILE A 98 -11.83 -21.65 9.69
CA ILE A 98 -12.81 -20.63 9.30
C ILE A 98 -13.60 -21.02 8.05
N THR A 99 -12.98 -21.76 7.12
CA THR A 99 -13.69 -22.31 5.94
C THR A 99 -14.74 -23.33 6.34
N LYS A 100 -14.41 -24.23 7.29
CA LYS A 100 -15.38 -25.16 7.87
C LYS A 100 -16.55 -24.40 8.50
N LEU A 101 -16.28 -23.42 9.34
CA LEU A 101 -17.31 -22.61 10.02
C LEU A 101 -18.17 -21.81 9.02
N LEU A 102 -17.58 -21.30 7.91
CA LEU A 102 -18.31 -20.65 6.82
C LEU A 102 -19.32 -21.63 6.17
N ASN A 103 -18.88 -22.86 5.90
CA ASN A 103 -19.73 -23.87 5.29
C ASN A 103 -20.86 -24.32 6.22
N GLU A 104 -20.61 -24.37 7.52
CA GLU A 104 -21.59 -24.65 8.57
C GLU A 104 -22.57 -23.49 8.83
N GLY A 105 -22.39 -22.34 8.17
CA GLY A 105 -23.32 -21.21 8.25
C GLY A 105 -23.05 -20.22 9.39
N LEU A 106 -21.94 -20.37 10.12
CA LEU A 106 -21.58 -19.46 11.23
C LEU A 106 -21.18 -18.05 10.77
N TYR A 107 -20.94 -17.85 9.47
CA TYR A 107 -20.63 -16.54 8.89
C TYR A 107 -21.65 -16.19 7.78
N PRO A 108 -22.92 -15.94 8.12
CA PRO A 108 -24.00 -15.80 7.10
C PRO A 108 -23.77 -14.60 6.17
N TYR A 109 -23.29 -13.47 6.68
CA TYR A 109 -22.97 -12.30 5.86
C TYR A 109 -21.76 -12.53 4.97
N THR A 110 -20.67 -13.10 5.51
CA THR A 110 -19.48 -13.45 4.74
C THR A 110 -19.81 -14.44 3.62
N LYS A 111 -20.60 -15.47 3.92
CA LYS A 111 -21.05 -16.46 2.93
C LYS A 111 -21.88 -15.82 1.81
N ARG A 112 -22.76 -14.89 2.17
CA ARG A 112 -23.62 -14.19 1.19
C ARG A 112 -22.83 -13.24 0.29
N TYR A 113 -21.88 -12.49 0.81
CA TYR A 113 -21.21 -11.41 0.07
C TYR A 113 -19.86 -11.82 -0.51
N LEU A 114 -19.11 -12.69 0.13
CA LEU A 114 -17.79 -13.14 -0.31
C LEU A 114 -17.77 -14.57 -0.87
N GLY A 115 -18.71 -15.42 -0.48
CA GLY A 115 -18.83 -16.79 -0.93
C GLY A 115 -17.79 -17.73 -0.34
N THR A 116 -16.51 -17.48 -0.56
CA THR A 116 -15.37 -18.29 -0.13
C THR A 116 -14.23 -17.44 0.43
N PHE A 117 -13.22 -18.10 1.04
CA PHE A 117 -11.96 -17.46 1.46
C PHE A 117 -10.80 -17.72 0.49
N GLU A 118 -11.04 -18.26 -0.69
CA GLU A 118 -9.99 -18.66 -1.64
C GLU A 118 -9.10 -17.49 -2.08
N ASN A 119 -9.71 -16.31 -2.25
CA ASN A 119 -9.02 -15.08 -2.65
C ASN A 119 -8.50 -14.24 -1.46
N HIS A 120 -8.54 -14.81 -0.25
CA HIS A 120 -8.06 -14.11 0.94
C HIS A 120 -6.61 -14.47 1.23
N PHE A 121 -5.84 -13.49 1.70
CA PHE A 121 -4.44 -13.66 2.04
C PHE A 121 -4.24 -14.24 3.44
N SER A 122 -3.24 -15.09 3.59
CA SER A 122 -2.59 -15.44 4.84
C SER A 122 -1.45 -14.46 5.04
N THR A 123 -1.53 -13.61 6.07
CA THR A 123 -0.63 -12.47 6.22
C THR A 123 0.44 -12.76 7.26
N ILE A 124 1.71 -12.60 6.89
CA ILE A 124 2.84 -12.63 7.82
C ILE A 124 3.44 -11.24 7.88
N GLY A 125 3.56 -10.68 9.06
CA GLY A 125 4.13 -9.36 9.28
C GLY A 125 5.29 -9.40 10.28
N LEU A 126 5.90 -8.24 10.50
CA LEU A 126 7.05 -8.10 11.38
C LEU A 126 7.03 -6.77 12.14
N ILE A 127 7.76 -6.73 13.26
CA ILE A 127 8.02 -5.52 14.04
C ILE A 127 9.49 -5.42 14.41
N GLY A 128 9.97 -4.19 14.65
CA GLY A 128 11.21 -3.92 15.33
C GLY A 128 12.48 -4.07 14.50
N MET A 129 12.46 -3.85 13.19
CA MET A 129 13.69 -3.91 12.39
C MET A 129 14.73 -2.87 12.82
N ASN A 130 14.31 -1.73 13.36
CA ASN A 130 15.21 -0.78 14.01
C ASN A 130 15.97 -1.44 15.17
N GLU A 131 15.27 -2.13 16.05
CA GLU A 131 15.86 -2.82 17.21
C GLU A 131 16.59 -4.10 16.81
N VAL A 132 16.33 -4.68 15.63
CA VAL A 132 17.22 -5.71 15.05
C VAL A 132 18.61 -5.17 14.87
N GLY A 133 18.76 -3.99 14.27
CA GLY A 133 20.05 -3.34 14.10
C GLY A 133 20.79 -3.12 15.41
N LEU A 134 20.09 -2.69 16.47
CA LEU A 134 20.66 -2.47 17.80
C LEU A 134 21.08 -3.77 18.51
N ASN A 135 20.36 -4.88 18.30
CA ASN A 135 20.56 -6.15 18.99
C ASN A 135 21.48 -7.13 18.23
N ALA A 136 21.57 -7.00 16.90
CA ALA A 136 22.42 -7.84 16.08
C ALA A 136 23.91 -7.53 16.32
N ASN A 137 24.66 -8.56 16.77
CA ASN A 137 26.09 -8.39 17.08
C ASN A 137 26.94 -7.94 15.87
N TRP A 138 26.49 -8.22 14.67
CA TRP A 138 27.14 -7.85 13.40
C TRP A 138 26.75 -6.48 12.86
N LEU A 139 25.79 -5.76 13.48
CA LEU A 139 25.34 -4.42 13.08
C LEU A 139 25.61 -3.40 14.17
N ARG A 140 24.98 -3.55 15.33
CA ARG A 140 25.03 -2.64 16.49
C ARG A 140 24.74 -1.18 16.14
N ALA A 141 23.83 -0.97 15.22
CA ALA A 141 23.41 0.33 14.72
C ALA A 141 21.91 0.35 14.48
N ASP A 142 21.26 1.48 14.61
CA ASP A 142 19.83 1.63 14.35
C ASP A 142 19.50 1.73 12.85
N MET A 143 18.24 1.99 12.51
CA MET A 143 17.78 2.10 11.13
C MET A 143 18.33 3.30 10.36
N SER A 144 18.95 4.26 11.01
CA SER A 144 19.61 5.38 10.33
C SER A 144 20.93 4.98 9.66
N ASP A 145 21.55 3.87 10.11
CA ASP A 145 22.79 3.34 9.54
C ASP A 145 22.52 2.58 8.23
N PRO A 146 23.25 2.89 7.14
CA PRO A 146 23.10 2.21 5.86
C PRO A 146 23.26 0.67 5.92
N ARG A 147 24.09 0.15 6.83
CA ARG A 147 24.29 -1.30 7.01
C ARG A 147 23.03 -1.96 7.54
N THR A 148 22.31 -1.29 8.45
CA THR A 148 21.03 -1.78 9.00
C THR A 148 19.92 -1.69 7.95
N GLN A 149 19.93 -0.64 7.13
CA GLN A 149 18.99 -0.50 6.01
C GLN A 149 19.18 -1.62 4.99
N GLU A 150 20.43 -1.90 4.60
CA GLU A 150 20.73 -2.97 3.64
C GLU A 150 20.36 -4.34 4.20
N PHE A 151 20.73 -4.63 5.45
CA PHE A 151 20.31 -5.87 6.10
C PHE A 151 18.78 -6.00 6.19
N THR A 152 18.07 -4.89 6.41
CA THR A 152 16.60 -4.89 6.41
C THR A 152 16.04 -5.24 5.04
N LYS A 153 16.62 -4.72 3.95
CA LYS A 153 16.24 -5.08 2.58
C LYS A 153 16.50 -6.57 2.30
N GLU A 154 17.65 -7.10 2.71
CA GLU A 154 17.97 -8.53 2.60
C GLU A 154 16.88 -9.37 3.30
N VAL A 155 16.53 -9.02 4.54
CA VAL A 155 15.52 -9.72 5.33
C VAL A 155 14.13 -9.65 4.69
N LEU A 156 13.69 -8.49 4.23
CA LEU A 156 12.38 -8.34 3.59
C LEU A 156 12.28 -9.13 2.28
N ASN A 157 13.33 -9.13 1.46
CA ASN A 157 13.39 -9.93 0.24
C ASN A 157 13.39 -11.44 0.56
N HIS A 158 14.17 -11.88 1.52
CA HIS A 158 14.17 -13.26 1.99
C HIS A 158 12.77 -13.72 2.46
N MET A 159 12.09 -12.88 3.24
CA MET A 159 10.73 -13.18 3.68
C MET A 159 9.76 -13.28 2.49
N ARG A 160 9.88 -12.43 1.48
CA ARG A 160 9.05 -12.48 0.27
C ARG A 160 9.26 -13.78 -0.52
N GLU A 161 10.52 -14.22 -0.68
CA GLU A 161 10.84 -15.50 -1.31
C GLU A 161 10.19 -16.66 -0.54
N ARG A 162 10.35 -16.69 0.78
CA ARG A 162 9.71 -17.72 1.62
C ARG A 162 8.18 -17.72 1.52
N LEU A 163 7.55 -16.56 1.36
CA LEU A 163 6.10 -16.49 1.15
C LEU A 163 5.69 -17.07 -0.20
N SER A 164 6.51 -16.93 -1.25
CA SER A 164 6.29 -17.62 -2.53
C SER A 164 6.37 -19.14 -2.38
N ASP A 165 7.35 -19.65 -1.62
CA ASP A 165 7.46 -21.08 -1.32
C ASP A 165 6.19 -21.61 -0.62
N TYR A 166 5.64 -20.84 0.34
CA TYR A 166 4.41 -21.24 1.02
C TYR A 166 3.19 -21.18 0.10
N GLN A 167 3.16 -20.26 -0.87
CA GLN A 167 2.09 -20.23 -1.89
C GLN A 167 2.12 -21.50 -2.74
N GLU A 168 3.29 -21.96 -3.15
CA GLU A 168 3.46 -23.22 -3.87
C GLU A 168 3.09 -24.43 -2.99
N GLN A 169 3.59 -24.46 -1.75
CA GLN A 169 3.38 -25.57 -0.82
C GLN A 169 1.93 -25.77 -0.41
N TYR A 170 1.20 -24.68 -0.13
CA TYR A 170 -0.15 -24.74 0.45
C TYR A 170 -1.27 -24.42 -0.55
N GLY A 171 -0.94 -23.87 -1.71
CA GLY A 171 -1.92 -23.44 -2.72
C GLY A 171 -2.73 -22.20 -2.31
N ASP A 172 -2.37 -21.52 -1.21
CA ASP A 172 -3.03 -20.34 -0.67
C ASP A 172 -2.27 -19.07 -1.01
N LEU A 173 -2.92 -17.92 -0.91
CA LEU A 173 -2.26 -16.61 -1.07
C LEU A 173 -1.58 -16.20 0.24
N TYR A 174 -0.35 -15.73 0.12
CA TYR A 174 0.43 -15.17 1.22
C TYR A 174 0.92 -13.76 0.88
N ASN A 175 1.01 -12.88 1.88
CA ASN A 175 1.59 -11.55 1.71
C ASN A 175 2.42 -11.12 2.92
N LEU A 176 3.34 -10.16 2.68
CA LEU A 176 4.19 -9.56 3.70
C LEU A 176 3.61 -8.22 4.15
N GLU A 177 3.37 -8.08 5.45
CA GLU A 177 2.78 -6.89 6.02
C GLU A 177 3.77 -6.07 6.83
N ALA A 178 3.76 -4.76 6.62
CA ALA A 178 4.31 -3.82 7.59
C ALA A 178 3.31 -3.69 8.75
N THR A 179 3.40 -4.58 9.75
CA THR A 179 2.39 -4.70 10.79
C THR A 179 2.18 -3.41 11.56
N PRO A 180 0.97 -2.86 11.61
CA PRO A 180 0.64 -1.68 12.40
C PRO A 180 0.39 -2.09 13.86
N ALA A 181 1.43 -2.48 14.56
CA ALA A 181 1.34 -3.05 15.88
C ALA A 181 1.19 -1.97 16.98
N GLU A 182 0.01 -1.84 17.55
CA GLU A 182 -0.26 -0.88 18.62
C GLU A 182 0.12 -1.43 20.00
N SER A 183 -0.56 -2.48 20.44
CA SER A 183 -0.29 -3.11 21.73
C SER A 183 0.83 -4.14 21.66
N THR A 184 1.05 -4.75 20.50
CA THR A 184 2.01 -5.84 20.30
C THR A 184 3.45 -5.34 20.48
N THR A 185 3.79 -4.16 19.98
CA THR A 185 5.11 -3.55 20.13
C THR A 185 5.48 -3.34 21.60
N TYR A 186 4.54 -2.83 22.39
CA TYR A 186 4.72 -2.66 23.84
C TYR A 186 4.79 -4.00 24.58
N ARG A 187 3.81 -4.87 24.32
CA ARG A 187 3.71 -6.16 25.04
C ARG A 187 4.93 -7.03 24.82
N LEU A 188 5.39 -7.17 23.58
CA LEU A 188 6.56 -7.99 23.28
C LEU A 188 7.83 -7.39 23.87
N ALA A 189 8.05 -6.08 23.74
CA ALA A 189 9.20 -5.42 24.34
C ALA A 189 9.25 -5.54 25.85
N LYS A 190 8.10 -5.38 26.53
CA LYS A 190 7.97 -5.56 27.99
C LYS A 190 8.33 -6.99 28.43
N HIS A 191 7.81 -8.00 27.73
CA HIS A 191 8.13 -9.40 28.01
C HIS A 191 9.59 -9.72 27.74
N ASP A 192 10.14 -9.21 26.66
CA ASP A 192 11.54 -9.45 26.29
C ASP A 192 12.50 -8.81 27.27
N ARG A 193 12.28 -7.54 27.65
CA ARG A 193 13.10 -6.84 28.65
C ARG A 193 13.07 -7.53 30.01
N LYS A 194 11.90 -8.09 30.41
CA LYS A 194 11.79 -8.86 31.64
C LYS A 194 12.60 -10.16 31.59
N ARG A 195 12.61 -10.84 30.45
CA ARG A 195 13.29 -12.12 30.29
C ARG A 195 14.79 -11.96 29.98
N TRP A 196 15.14 -10.93 29.24
CA TRP A 196 16.49 -10.61 28.82
C TRP A 196 16.78 -9.12 29.06
N PRO A 197 17.26 -8.76 30.26
CA PRO A 197 17.48 -7.35 30.61
C PRO A 197 18.43 -6.60 29.68
N GLY A 198 19.31 -7.32 28.97
CA GLY A 198 20.27 -6.75 28.01
C GLY A 198 19.68 -6.43 26.61
N ILE A 199 18.44 -6.87 26.33
CA ILE A 199 17.82 -6.60 25.03
C ILE A 199 17.55 -5.10 24.86
N LYS A 200 17.91 -4.59 23.67
CA LYS A 200 17.66 -3.17 23.32
C LYS A 200 16.24 -2.99 22.82
N THR A 201 15.57 -1.98 23.33
CA THR A 201 14.24 -1.53 22.91
C THR A 201 14.35 -0.08 22.41
N ALA A 202 13.32 0.42 21.74
CA ALA A 202 13.24 1.84 21.38
C ALA A 202 13.17 2.74 22.63
N GLY A 203 13.49 4.00 22.43
CA GLY A 203 13.54 5.01 23.50
C GLY A 203 14.86 5.03 24.26
N LYS A 204 14.91 5.85 25.31
CA LYS A 204 16.09 6.07 26.16
C LYS A 204 16.15 5.03 27.28
N PRO A 205 17.33 4.84 27.91
CA PRO A 205 17.42 4.03 29.11
C PRO A 205 16.47 4.56 30.21
N GLY A 206 15.62 3.70 30.74
CA GLY A 206 14.61 4.07 31.74
C GLY A 206 13.21 4.27 31.20
N ASP A 207 13.05 4.46 29.90
CA ASP A 207 11.75 4.60 29.25
C ASP A 207 10.91 3.31 29.34
N THR A 208 9.61 3.46 29.23
CA THR A 208 8.70 2.32 29.01
C THR A 208 9.08 1.62 27.70
N PRO A 209 9.38 0.31 27.73
CA PRO A 209 9.90 -0.39 26.56
C PRO A 209 8.84 -0.54 25.48
N TYR A 210 9.23 -0.27 24.24
CA TYR A 210 8.45 -0.58 23.06
C TYR A 210 9.40 -0.93 21.89
N TYR A 211 8.86 -1.55 20.84
CA TYR A 211 9.54 -1.77 19.58
C TYR A 211 8.98 -0.84 18.50
N THR A 212 9.83 -0.45 17.58
CA THR A 212 9.41 0.31 16.40
C THR A 212 8.50 -0.54 15.51
N ASN A 213 7.51 0.08 14.88
CA ASN A 213 6.67 -0.64 13.93
C ASN A 213 7.49 -1.08 12.70
N SER A 214 7.29 -2.32 12.27
CA SER A 214 7.89 -2.89 11.05
C SER A 214 9.35 -2.48 10.82
N SER A 215 9.65 -1.78 9.73
CA SER A 215 10.98 -1.24 9.37
C SER A 215 11.05 0.29 9.41
N HIS A 216 10.20 0.92 10.23
CA HIS A 216 10.22 2.37 10.37
C HIS A 216 11.48 2.84 11.09
N LEU A 217 11.83 4.10 10.85
CA LEU A 217 12.85 4.83 11.59
C LEU A 217 12.45 5.01 13.05
N PRO A 218 13.43 5.23 13.97
CA PRO A 218 13.12 5.76 15.30
C PRO A 218 12.28 7.03 15.17
N VAL A 219 11.31 7.18 16.08
CA VAL A 219 10.36 8.31 16.01
C VAL A 219 10.97 9.67 16.33
N ASP A 220 12.21 9.68 16.83
CA ASP A 220 13.01 10.85 17.18
C ASP A 220 14.19 11.09 16.21
N TYR A 221 14.21 10.43 15.06
CA TYR A 221 15.34 10.44 14.13
C TYR A 221 15.63 11.81 13.53
N THR A 222 14.65 12.52 13.00
CA THR A 222 14.86 13.80 12.27
C THR A 222 13.62 14.67 12.26
N VAL A 223 13.83 15.97 12.15
CA VAL A 223 12.77 16.97 11.89
C VAL A 223 12.53 17.19 10.39
N ASP A 224 13.43 16.73 9.51
CA ASP A 224 13.29 16.85 8.07
C ASP A 224 12.54 15.65 7.49
N ILE A 225 11.34 15.90 6.95
CA ILE A 225 10.51 14.84 6.36
C ILE A 225 11.19 14.16 5.16
N PHE A 226 11.98 14.90 4.38
CA PHE A 226 12.60 14.33 3.18
C PHE A 226 13.78 13.43 3.53
N ASP A 227 14.55 13.74 4.61
CA ASP A 227 15.57 12.83 5.13
C ASP A 227 14.97 11.50 5.59
N ALA A 228 13.81 11.55 6.24
CA ALA A 228 13.10 10.34 6.63
C ALA A 228 12.56 9.55 5.41
N LEU A 229 12.02 10.26 4.43
CA LEU A 229 11.49 9.67 3.21
C LEU A 229 12.60 9.03 2.35
N ASP A 230 13.80 9.62 2.31
CA ASP A 230 14.94 9.08 1.57
C ASP A 230 15.34 7.68 2.05
N ILE A 231 15.22 7.41 3.36
CA ILE A 231 15.48 6.09 3.94
C ILE A 231 14.27 5.16 3.77
N GLN A 232 13.06 5.66 4.03
CA GLN A 232 11.86 4.83 4.07
C GLN A 232 11.35 4.42 2.68
N ASP A 233 11.67 5.17 1.63
CA ASP A 233 11.16 4.96 0.28
C ASP A 233 11.43 3.54 -0.23
N GLU A 234 12.69 3.09 -0.15
CA GLU A 234 13.07 1.75 -0.62
C GLU A 234 12.52 0.64 0.28
N LEU A 235 12.54 0.83 1.60
CA LEU A 235 12.08 -0.17 2.56
C LEU A 235 10.57 -0.42 2.44
N GLN A 236 9.79 0.65 2.27
CA GLN A 236 8.33 0.56 2.23
C GLN A 236 7.81 -0.07 0.93
N THR A 237 8.57 0.01 -0.16
CA THR A 237 8.20 -0.63 -1.43
C THR A 237 8.35 -2.15 -1.41
N LEU A 238 9.10 -2.71 -0.46
CA LEU A 238 9.31 -4.16 -0.33
C LEU A 238 8.15 -4.90 0.32
N TYR A 239 7.23 -4.20 0.98
CA TYR A 239 6.02 -4.81 1.54
C TYR A 239 4.94 -4.99 0.48
N THR A 240 4.21 -6.09 0.56
CA THR A 240 3.06 -6.38 -0.29
C THR A 240 1.73 -6.06 0.38
N SER A 241 1.77 -5.64 1.65
CA SER A 241 0.58 -5.24 2.42
C SER A 241 0.95 -4.28 3.56
N GLY A 242 0.00 -3.46 3.96
CA GLY A 242 -0.01 -2.73 5.23
C GLY A 242 1.03 -1.64 5.43
N THR A 243 1.78 -1.24 4.42
CA THR A 243 2.82 -0.22 4.57
C THR A 243 2.25 1.19 4.54
N VAL A 244 2.65 2.05 5.46
CA VAL A 244 2.26 3.46 5.54
C VAL A 244 3.41 4.30 6.11
N PHE A 245 3.74 5.39 5.44
CA PHE A 245 4.58 6.43 6.03
C PHE A 245 3.71 7.47 6.75
N HIS A 246 3.92 7.65 8.05
CA HIS A 246 3.21 8.62 8.86
C HIS A 246 4.04 9.89 9.03
N ALA A 247 3.66 10.97 8.36
CA ALA A 247 4.24 12.28 8.60
C ALA A 247 3.54 12.93 9.80
N PHE A 248 4.16 12.85 10.98
CA PHE A 248 3.67 13.51 12.19
C PHE A 248 4.04 14.98 12.15
N LEU A 249 3.03 15.84 12.12
CA LEU A 249 3.16 17.29 12.09
C LEU A 249 2.73 17.84 13.45
N GLY A 250 3.50 18.75 14.01
CA GLY A 250 3.18 19.38 15.29
C GLY A 250 1.94 20.23 15.23
N GLU A 251 1.71 20.84 14.07
CA GLU A 251 0.58 21.69 13.84
C GLU A 251 -0.03 21.50 12.45
N LYS A 252 -1.17 22.08 12.25
CA LYS A 252 -1.84 22.11 10.95
C LYS A 252 -1.03 22.95 9.96
N LEU A 253 -0.87 22.46 8.74
CA LEU A 253 -0.28 23.26 7.65
C LEU A 253 -1.08 24.56 7.42
N PRO A 254 -0.42 25.67 7.03
CA PRO A 254 -1.02 26.98 6.93
C PRO A 254 -2.31 27.01 6.11
N ASP A 255 -2.27 26.34 4.94
CA ASP A 255 -3.43 26.26 4.05
C ASP A 255 -3.45 24.96 3.24
N TRP A 256 -4.49 24.80 2.44
CA TRP A 256 -4.65 23.62 1.58
C TRP A 256 -3.63 23.58 0.44
N LYS A 257 -3.09 24.73 0.01
CA LYS A 257 -2.07 24.81 -1.06
C LYS A 257 -0.75 24.23 -0.58
N ALA A 258 -0.36 24.58 0.65
CA ALA A 258 0.83 24.00 1.30
C ALA A 258 0.70 22.47 1.44
N ALA A 259 -0.47 22.00 1.89
CA ALA A 259 -0.75 20.57 1.98
C ALA A 259 -0.73 19.89 0.60
N ALA A 260 -1.34 20.50 -0.41
CA ALA A 260 -1.34 19.98 -1.77
C ALA A 260 0.06 19.95 -2.40
N SER A 261 0.87 20.98 -2.16
CA SER A 261 2.27 21.05 -2.60
C SER A 261 3.10 19.93 -1.99
N LEU A 262 3.03 19.75 -0.66
CA LEU A 262 3.76 18.67 0.02
C LEU A 262 3.34 17.29 -0.50
N VAL A 263 2.05 17.02 -0.60
CA VAL A 263 1.52 15.75 -1.14
C VAL A 263 2.02 15.50 -2.55
N ARG A 264 2.00 16.51 -3.42
CA ARG A 264 2.48 16.41 -4.80
C ARG A 264 3.98 16.16 -4.84
N THR A 265 4.76 16.87 -4.04
CA THR A 265 6.22 16.70 -3.94
C THR A 265 6.56 15.27 -3.52
N ILE A 266 5.91 14.74 -2.50
CA ILE A 266 6.13 13.34 -2.06
C ILE A 266 5.76 12.38 -3.19
N ALA A 267 4.54 12.50 -3.75
CA ALA A 267 4.06 11.57 -4.76
C ALA A 267 4.93 11.56 -6.03
N SER A 268 5.52 12.70 -6.41
CA SER A 268 6.33 12.81 -7.63
C SER A 268 7.77 12.34 -7.46
N ASN A 269 8.33 12.43 -6.25
CA ASN A 269 9.75 12.15 -6.03
C ASN A 269 10.01 10.81 -5.35
N TYR A 270 9.02 10.21 -4.71
CA TYR A 270 9.15 8.97 -3.95
C TYR A 270 8.24 7.87 -4.49
N LYS A 271 8.68 6.63 -4.37
CA LYS A 271 7.95 5.43 -4.81
C LYS A 271 7.05 4.84 -3.73
N LEU A 272 7.20 5.30 -2.48
CA LEU A 272 6.41 4.76 -1.38
C LEU A 272 4.91 4.80 -1.73
N PRO A 273 4.18 3.70 -1.48
CA PRO A 273 2.83 3.54 -2.03
C PRO A 273 1.75 4.29 -1.24
N TYR A 274 2.01 4.57 0.05
CA TYR A 274 0.94 5.04 0.94
C TYR A 274 1.51 5.89 2.08
N TYR A 275 0.94 7.05 2.32
CA TYR A 275 1.40 7.97 3.36
C TYR A 275 0.28 8.85 3.91
N THR A 276 0.52 9.48 5.06
CA THR A 276 -0.41 10.40 5.71
C THR A 276 0.28 11.68 6.13
N LEU A 277 -0.46 12.77 6.18
CA LEU A 277 -0.11 13.97 6.92
C LEU A 277 -0.92 13.95 8.22
N SER A 278 -0.25 13.95 9.36
CA SER A 278 -0.89 13.68 10.66
C SER A 278 -0.61 14.80 11.65
N PRO A 279 -1.36 15.91 11.60
CA PRO A 279 -1.26 16.97 12.61
C PRO A 279 -1.77 16.49 13.96
N THR A 280 -1.20 17.04 15.03
CA THR A 280 -1.73 16.93 16.40
C THR A 280 -2.72 18.05 16.64
N TYR A 281 -3.79 17.78 17.37
CA TYR A 281 -4.77 18.79 17.76
C TYR A 281 -5.41 18.44 19.11
N SER A 282 -6.04 19.44 19.73
CA SER A 282 -6.70 19.26 21.01
C SER A 282 -8.17 19.68 20.93
N ILE A 283 -9.01 19.09 21.76
CA ILE A 283 -10.44 19.39 21.84
C ILE A 283 -10.78 19.82 23.27
N CYS A 284 -11.29 21.03 23.41
CA CYS A 284 -11.96 21.49 24.63
C CYS A 284 -13.46 21.21 24.51
N LYS A 285 -14.09 20.68 25.55
CA LYS A 285 -15.53 20.41 25.53
C LYS A 285 -16.39 21.66 25.33
N GLU A 286 -15.94 22.80 25.87
CA GLU A 286 -16.65 24.10 25.77
C GLU A 286 -16.26 24.89 24.51
N HIS A 287 -14.96 24.91 24.14
CA HIS A 287 -14.45 25.78 23.09
C HIS A 287 -14.09 25.04 21.77
N GLY A 288 -14.25 23.70 21.76
CA GLY A 288 -14.03 22.89 20.55
C GLY A 288 -12.56 22.74 20.20
N TYR A 289 -12.25 22.87 18.92
CA TYR A 289 -10.93 22.58 18.32
C TYR A 289 -9.87 23.62 18.71
N LEU A 290 -8.71 23.13 19.11
CA LEU A 290 -7.46 23.88 19.37
C LEU A 290 -6.34 23.27 18.53
N ALA A 291 -5.54 24.08 17.85
CA ALA A 291 -4.40 23.61 17.06
C ALA A 291 -3.27 23.14 17.97
N GLY A 292 -2.59 22.05 17.58
CA GLY A 292 -1.45 21.48 18.30
C GLY A 292 -1.81 20.79 19.61
N GLU A 293 -0.76 20.46 20.37
CA GLU A 293 -0.90 19.84 21.69
C GLU A 293 -1.14 20.91 22.77
N VAL A 294 -2.38 21.12 23.13
CA VAL A 294 -2.83 22.05 24.17
C VAL A 294 -3.49 21.28 25.29
N LYS A 295 -2.80 21.05 26.40
CA LYS A 295 -3.30 20.23 27.54
C LYS A 295 -4.35 20.95 28.40
N VAL A 296 -4.34 22.26 28.40
CA VAL A 296 -5.25 23.10 29.15
C VAL A 296 -5.81 24.17 28.22
N CYS A 297 -7.13 24.28 28.15
CA CYS A 297 -7.78 25.25 27.29
C CYS A 297 -7.40 26.69 27.68
N PRO A 298 -6.88 27.52 26.74
CA PRO A 298 -6.49 28.90 27.06
C PRO A 298 -7.71 29.82 27.35
N HIS A 299 -8.93 29.38 26.99
CA HIS A 299 -10.15 30.20 27.19
C HIS A 299 -10.85 29.92 28.51
N CYS A 300 -10.89 28.68 28.98
CA CYS A 300 -11.65 28.33 30.19
C CYS A 300 -10.82 27.60 31.26
N GLY A 301 -9.54 27.32 31.02
CA GLY A 301 -8.70 26.60 31.98
C GLY A 301 -9.02 25.10 32.14
N ALA A 302 -10.00 24.56 31.41
CA ALA A 302 -10.37 23.16 31.48
C ALA A 302 -9.34 22.26 30.78
N LYS A 303 -9.18 21.01 31.29
CA LYS A 303 -8.38 19.99 30.60
C LYS A 303 -8.97 19.69 29.22
N THR A 304 -8.12 19.55 28.24
CA THR A 304 -8.49 19.20 26.87
C THR A 304 -8.20 17.72 26.59
N GLU A 305 -8.77 17.20 25.52
CA GLU A 305 -8.39 15.91 24.96
C GLU A 305 -7.43 16.15 23.78
N VAL A 306 -6.19 15.68 23.91
CA VAL A 306 -5.18 15.74 22.85
C VAL A 306 -5.37 14.56 21.92
N TYR A 307 -5.52 14.83 20.62
CA TYR A 307 -5.70 13.83 19.57
C TYR A 307 -4.45 13.76 18.68
N SER A 308 -3.91 12.57 18.52
CA SER A 308 -2.89 12.26 17.53
C SER A 308 -3.16 10.88 16.92
N ARG A 309 -2.50 10.59 15.81
CA ARG A 309 -2.63 9.29 15.15
C ARG A 309 -1.78 8.26 15.90
N ILE A 310 -2.41 7.24 16.46
CA ILE A 310 -1.69 6.18 17.21
C ILE A 310 -0.85 5.33 16.24
N THR A 311 -1.50 4.70 15.28
CA THR A 311 -0.88 4.07 14.10
C THR A 311 -1.75 4.25 12.86
N GLY A 312 -3.03 4.04 12.92
CA GLY A 312 -3.94 4.10 11.79
C GLY A 312 -5.08 5.07 11.91
N TYR A 313 -5.42 5.43 13.10
CA TYR A 313 -6.57 6.28 13.39
C TYR A 313 -6.24 7.24 14.52
N TYR A 314 -6.98 8.34 14.57
CA TYR A 314 -6.90 9.30 15.65
C TYR A 314 -7.59 8.78 16.90
N ARG A 315 -6.92 8.93 18.03
CA ARG A 315 -7.45 8.60 19.34
C ARG A 315 -6.91 9.56 20.38
N PRO A 316 -7.69 9.91 21.40
CA PRO A 316 -7.17 10.69 22.54
C PRO A 316 -5.89 10.05 23.10
N VAL A 317 -4.80 10.81 23.14
CA VAL A 317 -3.48 10.31 23.56
C VAL A 317 -3.53 9.71 24.95
N GLN A 318 -4.29 10.31 25.85
CA GLN A 318 -4.47 9.83 27.24
C GLN A 318 -5.08 8.41 27.35
N ASN A 319 -5.67 7.89 26.27
CA ASN A 319 -6.27 6.56 26.21
C ASN A 319 -5.36 5.51 25.54
N TRP A 320 -4.10 5.85 25.28
CA TRP A 320 -3.14 4.93 24.68
C TRP A 320 -2.52 4.03 25.76
N ASN A 321 -1.95 2.88 25.36
CA ASN A 321 -1.16 2.06 26.26
C ASN A 321 0.19 2.72 26.58
N ASP A 322 0.81 2.30 27.69
CA ASP A 322 2.04 2.91 28.20
C ASP A 322 3.17 2.99 27.15
N GLY A 323 3.36 1.95 26.34
CA GLY A 323 4.39 1.92 25.30
C GLY A 323 4.11 2.91 24.17
N LYS A 324 2.83 3.09 23.79
CA LYS A 324 2.45 4.10 22.79
C LYS A 324 2.45 5.52 23.35
N LEU A 325 2.18 5.69 24.63
CA LEU A 325 2.40 6.97 25.33
C LEU A 325 3.88 7.35 25.33
N GLN A 326 4.76 6.38 25.59
CA GLN A 326 6.20 6.61 25.54
C GLN A 326 6.68 6.93 24.11
N GLU A 327 6.20 6.17 23.12
CA GLU A 327 6.49 6.47 21.71
C GLU A 327 6.05 7.89 21.34
N TYR A 328 4.86 8.31 21.78
CA TYR A 328 4.36 9.66 21.55
C TYR A 328 5.24 10.72 22.21
N ALA A 329 5.66 10.49 23.44
CA ALA A 329 6.55 11.40 24.17
C ALA A 329 7.94 11.53 23.49
N ASN A 330 8.38 10.49 22.80
CA ASN A 330 9.66 10.46 22.09
C ASN A 330 9.55 10.98 20.64
N ARG A 331 8.35 11.21 20.10
CA ARG A 331 8.16 11.66 18.70
C ARG A 331 8.80 13.03 18.48
N THR A 332 9.59 13.11 17.42
CA THR A 332 9.98 14.37 16.81
C THR A 332 8.99 14.66 15.68
N GLU A 333 8.41 15.85 15.70
CA GLU A 333 7.49 16.31 14.67
C GLU A 333 8.26 16.90 13.49
N TYR A 334 7.78 16.65 12.28
CA TYR A 334 8.45 17.17 11.08
C TYR A 334 8.20 18.66 10.92
N ASP A 335 9.27 19.41 10.73
CA ASP A 335 9.27 20.84 10.42
C ASP A 335 9.28 21.02 8.89
N ILE A 336 8.09 21.22 8.31
CA ILE A 336 7.94 21.31 6.87
C ILE A 336 8.57 22.59 6.30
N ALA A 337 8.63 23.67 7.08
CA ALA A 337 9.19 24.93 6.62
C ALA A 337 10.71 24.86 6.42
N HIS A 338 11.38 24.04 7.19
CA HIS A 338 12.84 23.86 7.14
C HIS A 338 13.26 22.54 6.49
N SER A 339 12.31 21.73 6.04
CA SER A 339 12.60 20.48 5.31
C SER A 339 13.09 20.76 3.89
N SER A 340 14.13 20.05 3.45
CA SER A 340 14.79 20.29 2.16
C SER A 340 14.88 19.03 1.30
N LEU A 341 14.22 19.06 0.13
CA LEU A 341 14.31 17.98 -0.85
C LEU A 341 15.71 17.98 -1.51
N LYS A 342 16.51 16.96 -1.21
CA LYS A 342 17.89 16.80 -1.73
C LYS A 342 17.93 16.09 -3.09
N ARG A 343 16.87 15.38 -3.45
CA ARG A 343 16.76 14.71 -4.75
C ARG A 343 16.46 15.74 -5.86
N PRO A 344 17.03 15.57 -7.08
CA PRO A 344 16.64 16.42 -8.20
C PRO A 344 15.14 16.27 -8.41
N THR A 345 14.42 17.38 -8.36
CA THR A 345 12.98 17.39 -8.60
C THR A 345 12.73 16.81 -9.99
N ARG A 346 12.11 15.65 -10.09
CA ARG A 346 11.54 15.19 -11.36
C ARG A 346 10.44 16.19 -11.69
N SER A 347 10.59 16.86 -12.84
CA SER A 347 9.51 17.69 -13.36
C SER A 347 8.26 16.81 -13.41
N VAL A 348 7.24 17.21 -12.65
CA VAL A 348 5.93 16.58 -12.74
C VAL A 348 5.49 16.91 -14.16
N VAL A 349 5.47 15.89 -15.02
CA VAL A 349 4.71 15.98 -16.25
C VAL A 349 3.26 16.16 -15.79
N THR A 350 2.82 17.40 -15.71
CA THR A 350 1.43 17.70 -15.42
C THR A 350 0.58 17.08 -16.52
N LEU A 351 -0.60 16.60 -16.20
CA LEU A 351 -1.56 16.13 -17.24
C LEU A 351 -1.84 17.19 -18.30
N SER A 352 -1.62 18.48 -17.99
CA SER A 352 -1.60 19.57 -18.97
C SER A 352 -0.42 19.46 -19.95
N ASN A 353 0.75 18.97 -19.55
CA ASN A 353 1.89 18.79 -20.45
C ASN A 353 1.72 17.56 -21.36
N PHE A 354 0.93 16.56 -20.94
CA PHE A 354 0.50 15.50 -21.85
C PHE A 354 -0.48 15.98 -22.90
N ALA A 355 -1.20 17.08 -22.65
CA ALA A 355 -2.05 17.72 -23.66
C ALA A 355 -1.26 18.65 -24.59
N GLU A 356 -0.11 19.19 -24.16
CA GLU A 356 0.70 20.13 -24.95
C GLU A 356 1.84 19.46 -25.74
N GLU A 357 2.37 18.32 -25.31
CA GLU A 357 3.42 17.58 -26.06
C GLU A 357 2.88 16.64 -27.15
N VAL A 358 1.57 16.56 -27.35
CA VAL A 358 0.93 15.83 -28.45
C VAL A 358 0.41 16.80 -29.55
N ASP A 359 0.89 18.03 -29.61
CA ASP A 359 0.79 18.89 -30.78
C ASP A 359 1.91 18.60 -31.82
N VAL A 360 2.21 17.33 -32.03
CA VAL A 360 2.62 16.92 -33.34
C VAL A 360 1.36 17.01 -34.21
N LYS A 361 1.31 17.94 -35.13
CA LYS A 361 0.36 17.94 -36.22
C LYS A 361 0.43 16.60 -36.96
N VAL A 362 -0.18 15.59 -36.42
CA VAL A 362 -0.65 14.44 -37.14
C VAL A 362 -1.97 14.91 -37.74
N GLU A 363 -1.98 15.15 -39.03
CA GLU A 363 -3.23 15.16 -39.79
C GLU A 363 -4.02 13.94 -39.31
N GLN A 364 -5.13 14.18 -38.65
CA GLN A 364 -5.98 13.09 -38.12
C GLN A 364 -6.54 12.35 -39.32
N PRO A 365 -6.14 11.08 -39.58
CA PRO A 365 -6.82 10.30 -40.58
C PRO A 365 -8.26 10.10 -40.09
N GLN A 366 -9.21 10.62 -40.83
CA GLN A 366 -10.63 10.35 -40.60
C GLN A 366 -10.83 8.84 -40.65
N ASN A 367 -11.48 8.25 -39.61
CA ASN A 367 -11.84 6.85 -39.51
C ASN A 367 -10.75 5.85 -39.10
N ILE A 368 -10.17 5.99 -37.90
CA ILE A 368 -9.30 4.95 -37.35
C ILE A 368 -10.15 3.83 -36.70
N LYS A 369 -9.79 2.57 -37.00
CA LYS A 369 -10.43 1.40 -36.41
C LYS A 369 -9.43 0.65 -35.55
N TYR A 370 -9.76 0.45 -34.25
CA TYR A 370 -8.97 -0.31 -33.30
C TYR A 370 -9.67 -1.64 -33.00
N LEU A 371 -9.00 -2.76 -33.24
CA LEU A 371 -9.48 -4.08 -32.82
C LEU A 371 -8.78 -4.47 -31.51
N PHE A 372 -9.52 -4.43 -30.43
CA PHE A 372 -9.05 -4.89 -29.12
C PHE A 372 -9.13 -6.39 -29.01
N THR A 373 -8.01 -7.05 -28.72
CA THR A 373 -7.83 -8.49 -28.60
C THR A 373 -7.16 -8.83 -27.27
N THR A 374 -7.18 -10.12 -26.89
CA THR A 374 -6.35 -10.68 -25.81
C THR A 374 -5.66 -11.95 -26.29
N LYS A 375 -4.56 -12.33 -25.64
CA LYS A 375 -3.75 -13.52 -26.03
C LYS A 375 -4.55 -14.82 -25.97
N THR A 376 -5.55 -14.90 -25.10
CA THR A 376 -6.35 -16.10 -24.84
C THR A 376 -7.73 -16.11 -25.55
N CYS A 377 -8.06 -15.11 -26.33
CA CYS A 377 -9.38 -14.94 -26.93
C CYS A 377 -9.59 -15.84 -28.17
N PRO A 378 -10.40 -16.88 -28.13
CA PRO A 378 -10.62 -17.79 -29.28
C PRO A 378 -11.35 -17.09 -30.44
N ASN A 379 -12.26 -16.17 -30.15
CA ASN A 379 -13.04 -15.44 -31.14
C ASN A 379 -12.27 -14.34 -31.84
N CYS A 380 -11.11 -13.95 -31.30
CA CYS A 380 -10.28 -12.90 -31.91
C CYS A 380 -9.66 -13.36 -33.25
N LYS A 381 -9.34 -14.64 -33.40
CA LYS A 381 -8.87 -15.19 -34.67
C LYS A 381 -9.95 -15.09 -35.74
N LEU A 382 -11.19 -15.46 -35.42
CA LEU A 382 -12.35 -15.39 -36.32
C LEU A 382 -12.64 -13.95 -36.77
N VAL A 383 -12.55 -12.99 -35.85
CA VAL A 383 -12.78 -11.58 -36.16
C VAL A 383 -11.71 -11.02 -37.09
N LYS A 384 -10.46 -11.44 -36.94
CA LYS A 384 -9.37 -11.05 -37.87
C LYS A 384 -9.63 -11.51 -39.30
N GLU A 385 -10.28 -12.68 -39.47
CA GLU A 385 -10.72 -13.16 -40.77
C GLU A 385 -11.84 -12.29 -41.35
N TYR A 386 -12.82 -11.90 -40.55
CA TYR A 386 -13.90 -11.01 -40.99
C TYR A 386 -13.38 -9.64 -41.42
N LEU A 387 -12.36 -9.11 -40.76
CA LEU A 387 -11.76 -7.81 -41.04
C LEU A 387 -10.62 -7.84 -42.08
N LYS A 388 -10.40 -8.96 -42.76
CA LYS A 388 -9.28 -9.14 -43.71
C LYS A 388 -9.17 -8.04 -44.78
N ASN A 389 -10.30 -7.46 -45.19
CA ASN A 389 -10.37 -6.41 -46.22
C ASN A 389 -10.69 -5.03 -45.62
N VAL A 390 -10.68 -4.88 -44.31
CA VAL A 390 -10.96 -3.62 -43.61
C VAL A 390 -9.69 -3.17 -42.90
N PRO A 391 -9.16 -1.97 -43.15
CA PRO A 391 -7.98 -1.50 -42.43
C PRO A 391 -8.30 -1.26 -40.95
N TYR A 392 -7.50 -1.84 -40.05
CA TYR A 392 -7.59 -1.65 -38.59
C TYR A 392 -6.23 -1.81 -37.91
N VAL A 393 -6.12 -1.28 -36.72
CA VAL A 393 -4.97 -1.45 -35.83
C VAL A 393 -5.33 -2.45 -34.74
N THR A 394 -4.55 -3.51 -34.60
CA THR A 394 -4.74 -4.48 -33.49
C THR A 394 -4.13 -3.93 -32.22
N ILE A 395 -4.91 -3.90 -31.16
CA ILE A 395 -4.52 -3.48 -29.82
C ILE A 395 -4.66 -4.68 -28.89
N ASP A 396 -3.58 -5.08 -28.23
CA ASP A 396 -3.67 -6.01 -27.11
C ASP A 396 -4.26 -5.25 -25.91
N ALA A 397 -5.46 -5.65 -25.47
CA ALA A 397 -6.19 -4.99 -24.41
C ALA A 397 -5.51 -5.18 -23.03
N GLU A 398 -4.70 -6.22 -22.88
CA GLU A 398 -3.94 -6.51 -21.66
C GLU A 398 -2.69 -5.63 -21.58
N GLU A 399 -2.06 -5.34 -22.72
CA GLU A 399 -0.86 -4.49 -22.80
C GLU A 399 -1.20 -2.99 -22.92
N ASN A 400 -2.41 -2.65 -23.41
CA ASN A 400 -2.85 -1.28 -23.64
C ASN A 400 -4.14 -0.92 -22.90
N MET A 401 -4.14 -1.14 -21.59
CA MET A 401 -5.31 -0.93 -20.74
C MET A 401 -5.82 0.51 -20.71
N GLU A 402 -4.96 1.48 -20.86
CA GLU A 402 -5.35 2.89 -20.88
C GLU A 402 -6.24 3.20 -22.10
N LEU A 403 -5.82 2.72 -23.28
CA LEU A 403 -6.59 2.88 -24.51
C LEU A 403 -7.91 2.10 -24.44
N ALA A 404 -7.90 0.90 -23.84
CA ALA A 404 -9.11 0.11 -23.63
C ALA A 404 -10.10 0.85 -22.72
N ARG A 405 -9.63 1.51 -21.66
CA ARG A 405 -10.46 2.33 -20.76
C ARG A 405 -10.99 3.59 -21.45
N ARG A 406 -10.14 4.29 -22.20
CA ARG A 406 -10.53 5.49 -22.95
C ARG A 406 -11.75 5.23 -23.84
N TYR A 407 -11.80 4.08 -24.48
CA TYR A 407 -12.91 3.68 -25.35
C TYR A 407 -13.95 2.80 -24.61
N GLY A 408 -13.84 2.60 -23.32
CA GLY A 408 -14.76 1.78 -22.51
C GLY A 408 -14.88 0.33 -23.00
N VAL A 409 -13.75 -0.27 -23.41
CA VAL A 409 -13.68 -1.66 -23.87
C VAL A 409 -13.66 -2.56 -22.64
N MET A 410 -14.67 -3.41 -22.52
CA MET A 410 -14.89 -4.29 -21.37
C MET A 410 -14.63 -5.77 -21.68
N GLN A 411 -14.50 -6.15 -22.94
CA GLN A 411 -14.25 -7.53 -23.36
C GLN A 411 -13.61 -7.59 -24.75
N ALA A 412 -12.98 -8.71 -25.09
CA ALA A 412 -12.41 -9.00 -26.40
C ALA A 412 -13.19 -10.12 -27.09
N PRO A 413 -13.35 -10.08 -28.43
CA PRO A 413 -12.96 -9.00 -29.33
C PRO A 413 -13.92 -7.79 -29.27
N THR A 414 -13.37 -6.58 -29.35
CA THR A 414 -14.16 -5.34 -29.52
C THR A 414 -13.51 -4.50 -30.62
N LEU A 415 -14.28 -4.11 -31.63
CA LEU A 415 -13.86 -3.14 -32.66
C LEU A 415 -14.37 -1.75 -32.26
N VAL A 416 -13.47 -0.78 -32.20
CA VAL A 416 -13.78 0.63 -31.96
C VAL A 416 -13.50 1.39 -33.24
N VAL A 417 -14.51 2.05 -33.76
CA VAL A 417 -14.41 2.93 -34.94
C VAL A 417 -14.43 4.37 -34.45
N VAL A 418 -13.35 5.09 -34.66
CA VAL A 418 -13.16 6.49 -34.20
C VAL A 418 -13.37 7.43 -35.36
N ASN A 419 -14.28 8.41 -35.22
CA ASN A 419 -14.59 9.45 -36.19
C ASN A 419 -14.44 10.82 -35.54
N GLY A 420 -13.27 11.45 -35.67
CA GLY A 420 -12.99 12.68 -34.91
C GLY A 420 -13.12 12.49 -33.41
N ASP A 421 -13.90 13.32 -32.76
CA ASP A 421 -14.13 13.26 -31.30
C ASP A 421 -15.15 12.20 -30.86
N SER A 422 -15.79 11.51 -31.81
CA SER A 422 -16.77 10.46 -31.49
C SER A 422 -16.25 9.07 -31.80
N HIS A 423 -16.74 8.06 -31.08
CA HIS A 423 -16.43 6.67 -31.36
C HIS A 423 -17.64 5.74 -31.24
N LYS A 424 -17.64 4.67 -32.00
CA LYS A 424 -18.66 3.62 -31.94
C LYS A 424 -18.02 2.27 -31.67
N LYS A 425 -18.61 1.47 -30.78
CA LYS A 425 -18.12 0.15 -30.39
C LYS A 425 -18.96 -0.97 -30.96
N TYR A 426 -18.31 -1.99 -31.48
CA TYR A 426 -18.90 -3.25 -31.88
C TYR A 426 -18.28 -4.35 -31.04
N VAL A 427 -19.06 -4.85 -30.11
CA VAL A 427 -18.63 -5.82 -29.10
C VAL A 427 -18.99 -7.22 -29.55
N ASN A 428 -18.09 -8.19 -29.39
CA ASN A 428 -18.14 -9.59 -29.80
C ASN A 428 -18.10 -9.83 -31.34
N ALA A 429 -17.79 -11.08 -31.73
CA ALA A 429 -17.60 -11.47 -33.12
C ALA A 429 -18.84 -11.24 -33.99
N SER A 430 -20.04 -11.48 -33.47
CA SER A 430 -21.31 -11.38 -34.23
C SER A 430 -21.61 -9.92 -34.60
N ASN A 431 -21.38 -8.95 -33.68
CA ASN A 431 -21.63 -7.54 -33.95
C ASN A 431 -20.55 -6.94 -34.86
N ILE A 432 -19.31 -7.42 -34.77
CA ILE A 432 -18.23 -7.02 -35.67
C ILE A 432 -18.52 -7.54 -37.07
N LYS A 433 -19.01 -8.79 -37.22
CA LYS A 433 -19.42 -9.32 -38.50
C LYS A 433 -20.53 -8.49 -39.13
N LYS A 434 -21.60 -8.17 -38.39
CA LYS A 434 -22.68 -7.29 -38.90
C LYS A 434 -22.19 -5.96 -39.40
N TYR A 435 -21.20 -5.36 -38.69
CA TYR A 435 -20.59 -4.11 -39.12
C TYR A 435 -19.84 -4.26 -40.46
N VAL A 436 -19.08 -5.35 -40.63
CA VAL A 436 -18.37 -5.64 -41.88
C VAL A 436 -19.34 -5.88 -43.03
N ASP A 437 -20.42 -6.67 -42.78
CA ASP A 437 -21.48 -6.92 -43.75
C ASP A 437 -22.16 -5.62 -44.23
N GLN A 438 -22.36 -4.65 -43.28
CA GLN A 438 -22.90 -3.33 -43.63
C GLN A 438 -21.93 -2.50 -44.48
N LEU A 439 -20.62 -2.58 -44.25
CA LEU A 439 -19.62 -1.88 -45.09
C LEU A 439 -19.58 -2.43 -46.51
N THR A 440 -19.81 -3.73 -46.65
CA THR A 440 -19.83 -4.39 -47.97
C THR A 440 -21.07 -4.00 -48.78
N LEU A 441 -22.20 -3.72 -48.10
CA LEU A 441 -23.44 -3.26 -48.73
C LEU A 441 -23.42 -1.80 -49.16
N VAL A 442 -22.61 -0.94 -48.50
CA VAL A 442 -22.49 0.49 -48.81
C VAL A 442 -21.39 0.77 -49.90
N GLY A 443 -20.53 -0.22 -50.16
CA GLY A 443 -19.46 -0.13 -51.14
C GLY A 443 -19.84 -0.64 -52.55
N VAL A 444 -21.12 -0.81 -52.86
CA VAL A 444 -21.66 -1.21 -54.18
C VAL A 444 -22.55 -0.09 -54.71
N GLU A 445 -22.04 1.16 -54.75
CA GLU A 445 -22.51 2.21 -55.67
C GLU A 445 -21.30 2.90 -56.30
#